data_5209dbd0ce317171caa43daa3432ccde
#
_entry.id   5209dbd0ce317171caa43daa3432ccde
#
_cell.length_a   1.000
_cell.length_b   1.000
_cell.length_c   1.000
_cell.angle_alpha   90.00
_cell.angle_beta   90.00
_cell.angle_gamma   90.00
#
_symmetry.space_group_name_H-M   'P 1'
#
loop_
_entity.id
_entity.type
_entity.pdbx_description
1 polymer ?
#
loop_
_entity_poly.entity_id
_entity_poly.type
_entity_poly.pdbx_seq_one_letter_code
_entity_poly.pdbx_strand_id
1 'polypeptide(L)'
;MEKFQKYYLSLLVLVICSNLQAQVNCNIMQDDNCKKACEIFNYWGEFQGFRESQEKFDEAIELCPNFSNLYMEKAVPYLKRGDFITWKILIDKAVAIDPKIHLGYRGWCKYQFLRDYKGAIQDIEALEKIYPTGYLGYSANGDYELHIAKAMCYSALGQKEKAISIIQGQLAKKDHNIGLYDYYQLGVTYFELGRYNKALDNFEKQAKHNNFAENIFYKAKVSKIRNKDYLDLKNLALKSYDEGKTMKDGYTHHFNKVYRAQINEL
;
A
#
# COMPACT_ATOMS: atom_id res chain seq x y z
N MET A 1 17.29 -26.92 -35.52
CA MET A 1 15.82 -26.81 -35.39
C MET A 1 15.33 -26.76 -33.93
N GLU A 2 15.87 -27.55 -33.02
CA GLU A 2 15.44 -27.57 -31.59
C GLU A 2 15.64 -26.22 -30.81
N LYS A 3 16.70 -25.46 -31.11
CA LYS A 3 16.92 -24.17 -30.42
C LYS A 3 15.87 -23.11 -30.80
N PHE A 4 15.43 -23.07 -32.04
CA PHE A 4 14.39 -22.14 -32.50
C PHE A 4 13.03 -22.46 -31.91
N GLN A 5 12.70 -23.75 -31.72
CA GLN A 5 11.43 -24.17 -31.14
C GLN A 5 11.29 -23.80 -29.65
N LYS A 6 12.42 -23.80 -28.88
CA LYS A 6 12.43 -23.33 -27.48
C LYS A 6 12.16 -21.83 -27.36
N TYR A 7 12.69 -21.02 -28.26
CA TYR A 7 12.45 -19.56 -28.24
C TYR A 7 11.01 -19.21 -28.62
N TYR A 8 10.40 -19.93 -29.57
CA TYR A 8 8.99 -19.72 -29.90
C TYR A 8 8.06 -20.12 -28.78
N LEU A 9 8.34 -21.20 -28.06
CA LEU A 9 7.55 -21.61 -26.88
C LEU A 9 7.66 -20.61 -25.75
N SER A 10 8.86 -20.06 -25.48
CA SER A 10 9.08 -19.02 -24.45
C SER A 10 8.41 -17.69 -24.83
N LEU A 11 8.40 -17.33 -26.12
CA LEU A 11 7.71 -16.13 -26.60
C LEU A 11 6.18 -16.28 -26.52
N LEU A 12 5.66 -17.48 -26.81
CA LEU A 12 4.22 -17.77 -26.71
C LEU A 12 3.72 -17.73 -25.26
N VAL A 13 4.52 -18.23 -24.32
CA VAL A 13 4.20 -18.17 -22.87
C VAL A 13 4.23 -16.71 -22.36
N LEU A 14 5.17 -15.88 -22.83
CA LEU A 14 5.23 -14.46 -22.47
C LEU A 14 4.02 -13.66 -22.99
N VAL A 15 3.53 -13.96 -24.18
CA VAL A 15 2.36 -13.29 -24.77
C VAL A 15 1.05 -13.71 -24.05
N ILE A 16 0.96 -14.95 -23.56
CA ILE A 16 -0.22 -15.43 -22.82
C ILE A 16 -0.28 -14.83 -21.40
N CYS A 17 0.86 -14.53 -20.78
CA CYS A 17 0.91 -13.93 -19.44
C CYS A 17 0.55 -12.43 -19.39
N SER A 18 0.47 -11.73 -20.53
CA SER A 18 0.23 -10.28 -20.57
C SER A 18 -1.24 -9.85 -20.39
N ASN A 19 -2.21 -10.79 -20.27
CA ASN A 19 -3.64 -10.49 -20.15
C ASN A 19 -4.32 -11.15 -18.93
N LEU A 20 -3.58 -11.50 -17.87
CA LEU A 20 -4.19 -11.97 -16.63
C LEU A 20 -4.66 -10.78 -15.79
N GLN A 21 -5.70 -10.09 -16.25
CA GLN A 21 -6.51 -9.26 -15.37
C GLN A 21 -7.39 -10.18 -14.52
N ALA A 22 -7.43 -9.94 -13.22
CA ALA A 22 -8.34 -10.66 -12.32
C ALA A 22 -9.79 -10.25 -12.67
N GLN A 23 -10.41 -11.02 -13.56
CA GLN A 23 -11.79 -10.78 -13.98
C GLN A 23 -12.76 -11.30 -12.93
N VAL A 24 -13.85 -10.57 -12.72
CA VAL A 24 -14.97 -11.02 -11.90
C VAL A 24 -15.73 -12.10 -12.68
N ASN A 25 -16.08 -13.20 -12.01
CA ASN A 25 -16.92 -14.24 -12.63
C ASN A 25 -18.37 -13.77 -12.73
N CYS A 26 -18.75 -13.23 -13.88
CA CYS A 26 -20.10 -12.72 -14.11
C CYS A 26 -21.20 -13.79 -14.14
N ASN A 27 -20.84 -15.08 -14.27
CA ASN A 27 -21.82 -16.17 -14.28
C ASN A 27 -22.46 -16.45 -12.90
N ILE A 28 -21.88 -15.88 -11.82
CA ILE A 28 -22.49 -15.99 -10.48
C ILE A 28 -23.61 -14.95 -10.26
N MET A 29 -23.74 -13.96 -11.14
CA MET A 29 -24.80 -12.97 -11.08
C MET A 29 -26.14 -13.60 -11.51
N GLN A 30 -27.16 -13.46 -10.65
CA GLN A 30 -28.50 -14.01 -10.93
C GLN A 30 -29.36 -13.06 -11.78
N ASP A 31 -29.13 -11.77 -11.67
CA ASP A 31 -29.83 -10.73 -12.41
C ASP A 31 -29.12 -10.44 -13.74
N ASP A 32 -29.85 -10.44 -14.85
CA ASP A 32 -29.29 -10.27 -16.19
C ASP A 32 -28.66 -8.88 -16.40
N ASN A 33 -29.23 -7.83 -15.79
CA ASN A 33 -28.65 -6.49 -15.87
C ASN A 33 -27.33 -6.43 -15.09
N CYS A 34 -27.27 -7.05 -13.90
CA CYS A 34 -26.03 -7.14 -13.13
C CYS A 34 -24.98 -8.00 -13.83
N LYS A 35 -25.38 -9.08 -14.53
CA LYS A 35 -24.48 -9.86 -15.36
C LYS A 35 -23.89 -9.01 -16.50
N LYS A 36 -24.72 -8.26 -17.22
CA LYS A 36 -24.26 -7.33 -18.25
C LYS A 36 -23.36 -6.23 -17.69
N ALA A 37 -23.69 -5.65 -16.53
CA ALA A 37 -22.86 -4.68 -15.84
C ALA A 37 -21.48 -5.26 -15.46
N CYS A 38 -21.43 -6.51 -15.02
CA CYS A 38 -20.20 -7.23 -14.73
C CYS A 38 -19.37 -7.48 -16.00
N GLU A 39 -19.99 -7.79 -17.12
CA GLU A 39 -19.31 -7.95 -18.41
C GLU A 39 -18.69 -6.62 -18.86
N ILE A 40 -19.43 -5.51 -18.74
CA ILE A 40 -18.90 -4.15 -18.98
C ILE A 40 -17.72 -3.86 -18.03
N PHE A 41 -17.85 -4.18 -16.74
CA PHE A 41 -16.78 -4.05 -15.76
C PHE A 41 -15.52 -4.79 -16.16
N ASN A 42 -15.61 -6.01 -16.66
CA ASN A 42 -14.45 -6.80 -17.10
C ASN A 42 -13.77 -6.25 -18.37
N TYR A 43 -14.45 -5.39 -19.15
CA TYR A 43 -14.00 -4.88 -20.44
C TYR A 43 -14.16 -3.36 -20.59
N TRP A 44 -13.96 -2.59 -19.51
CA TRP A 44 -14.15 -1.13 -19.51
C TRP A 44 -13.14 -0.35 -20.37
N GLY A 45 -12.06 -0.95 -20.85
CA GLY A 45 -11.09 -0.33 -21.76
C GLY A 45 -9.65 -0.40 -21.27
N GLU A 46 -8.72 0.33 -21.94
CA GLU A 46 -7.30 0.27 -21.67
C GLU A 46 -6.88 1.01 -20.40
N PHE A 47 -7.46 2.21 -20.17
CA PHE A 47 -7.10 3.09 -19.07
C PHE A 47 -8.34 3.55 -18.30
N GLN A 48 -8.38 3.24 -17.04
CA GLN A 48 -9.44 3.51 -16.10
C GLN A 48 -9.90 4.99 -16.07
N GLY A 49 -8.96 5.92 -16.27
CA GLY A 49 -9.22 7.37 -16.23
C GLY A 49 -9.65 7.98 -17.55
N PHE A 50 -9.76 7.21 -18.64
CA PHE A 50 -10.24 7.72 -19.91
C PHE A 50 -11.76 7.97 -19.86
N ARG A 51 -12.20 8.93 -20.66
CA ARG A 51 -13.62 9.32 -20.74
C ARG A 51 -14.49 8.12 -21.08
N GLU A 52 -14.10 7.35 -22.08
CA GLU A 52 -14.84 6.19 -22.55
C GLU A 52 -14.98 5.10 -21.48
N SER A 53 -13.94 4.90 -20.67
CA SER A 53 -13.96 3.97 -19.54
C SER A 53 -14.89 4.47 -18.42
N GLN A 54 -14.88 5.78 -18.15
CA GLN A 54 -15.75 6.39 -17.16
C GLN A 54 -17.22 6.35 -17.57
N GLU A 55 -17.52 6.55 -18.86
CA GLU A 55 -18.88 6.41 -19.43
C GLU A 55 -19.38 4.95 -19.33
N LYS A 56 -18.50 3.95 -19.57
CA LYS A 56 -18.85 2.54 -19.35
C LYS A 56 -19.14 2.22 -17.88
N PHE A 57 -18.39 2.81 -16.93
CA PHE A 57 -18.73 2.66 -15.53
C PHE A 57 -20.11 3.27 -15.21
N ASP A 58 -20.48 4.40 -15.81
CA ASP A 58 -21.81 4.99 -15.63
C ASP A 58 -22.90 4.07 -16.18
N GLU A 59 -22.75 3.56 -17.40
CA GLU A 59 -23.66 2.58 -17.99
C GLU A 59 -23.84 1.34 -17.09
N ALA A 60 -22.74 0.79 -16.60
CA ALA A 60 -22.77 -0.40 -15.75
C ALA A 60 -23.42 -0.11 -14.37
N ILE A 61 -23.20 1.07 -13.80
CA ILE A 61 -23.83 1.51 -12.55
C ILE A 61 -25.35 1.67 -12.73
N GLU A 62 -25.81 2.19 -13.88
CA GLU A 62 -27.23 2.29 -14.19
C GLU A 62 -27.90 0.91 -14.29
N LEU A 63 -27.20 -0.07 -14.87
CA LEU A 63 -27.68 -1.45 -15.00
C LEU A 63 -27.70 -2.19 -13.64
N CYS A 64 -26.69 -1.99 -12.81
CA CYS A 64 -26.55 -2.69 -11.52
C CYS A 64 -26.02 -1.76 -10.42
N PRO A 65 -26.88 -0.90 -9.81
CA PRO A 65 -26.47 0.09 -8.82
C PRO A 65 -25.87 -0.50 -7.53
N ASN A 66 -26.05 -1.79 -7.28
CA ASN A 66 -25.54 -2.49 -6.11
C ASN A 66 -24.25 -3.28 -6.39
N PHE A 67 -23.64 -3.15 -7.56
CA PHE A 67 -22.35 -3.76 -7.84
C PHE A 67 -21.22 -2.82 -7.37
N SER A 68 -20.76 -3.02 -6.13
CA SER A 68 -19.84 -2.13 -5.39
C SER A 68 -18.51 -1.88 -6.10
N ASN A 69 -17.97 -2.88 -6.82
CA ASN A 69 -16.70 -2.77 -7.53
C ASN A 69 -16.70 -1.67 -8.61
N LEU A 70 -17.85 -1.39 -9.23
CA LEU A 70 -17.97 -0.32 -10.23
C LEU A 70 -17.63 1.05 -9.64
N TYR A 71 -18.13 1.34 -8.45
CA TYR A 71 -17.85 2.60 -7.76
C TYR A 71 -16.40 2.69 -7.33
N MET A 72 -15.80 1.59 -6.85
CA MET A 72 -14.40 1.55 -6.47
C MET A 72 -13.50 1.80 -7.68
N GLU A 73 -13.69 1.08 -8.80
CA GLU A 73 -12.87 1.24 -10.00
C GLU A 73 -13.04 2.62 -10.63
N LYS A 74 -14.30 3.13 -10.68
CA LYS A 74 -14.58 4.49 -11.11
C LYS A 74 -13.86 5.54 -10.24
N ALA A 75 -13.72 5.30 -8.93
CA ALA A 75 -13.10 6.23 -7.98
C ALA A 75 -11.58 6.36 -8.16
N VAL A 76 -10.88 5.29 -8.56
CA VAL A 76 -9.39 5.24 -8.58
C VAL A 76 -8.74 6.41 -9.34
N PRO A 77 -9.16 6.79 -10.56
CA PRO A 77 -8.54 7.91 -11.28
C PRO A 77 -8.70 9.26 -10.57
N TYR A 78 -9.80 9.47 -9.86
CA TYR A 78 -10.02 10.70 -9.08
C TYR A 78 -9.05 10.80 -7.92
N LEU A 79 -8.79 9.69 -7.21
CA LEU A 79 -7.75 9.63 -6.18
C LEU A 79 -6.37 10.00 -6.75
N LYS A 80 -5.98 9.34 -7.86
CA LYS A 80 -4.66 9.49 -8.48
C LYS A 80 -4.37 10.91 -8.97
N ARG A 81 -5.39 11.66 -9.40
CA ARG A 81 -5.24 13.07 -9.83
C ARG A 81 -5.58 14.09 -8.76
N GLY A 82 -5.85 13.66 -7.52
CA GLY A 82 -6.07 14.56 -6.38
C GLY A 82 -7.49 15.11 -6.24
N ASP A 83 -8.47 14.63 -7.02
CA ASP A 83 -9.90 14.94 -6.82
C ASP A 83 -10.45 14.06 -5.70
N PHE A 84 -10.10 14.41 -4.47
CA PHE A 84 -10.52 13.67 -3.29
C PHE A 84 -12.00 13.79 -2.96
N ILE A 85 -12.69 14.82 -3.46
CA ILE A 85 -14.13 15.02 -3.24
C ILE A 85 -14.90 13.97 -4.03
N THR A 86 -14.66 13.87 -5.33
CA THR A 86 -15.31 12.87 -6.19
C THR A 86 -14.93 11.45 -5.79
N TRP A 87 -13.64 11.21 -5.49
CA TRP A 87 -13.19 9.93 -4.97
C TRP A 87 -13.97 9.52 -3.72
N LYS A 88 -14.13 10.44 -2.76
CA LYS A 88 -14.81 10.15 -1.49
C LYS A 88 -16.27 9.73 -1.71
N ILE A 89 -17.00 10.45 -2.56
CA ILE A 89 -18.41 10.12 -2.86
C ILE A 89 -18.53 8.70 -3.42
N LEU A 90 -17.67 8.34 -4.36
CA LEU A 90 -17.70 7.04 -5.02
C LEU A 90 -17.27 5.91 -4.08
N ILE A 91 -16.15 6.08 -3.36
CA ILE A 91 -15.65 5.03 -2.47
C ILE A 91 -16.54 4.82 -1.24
N ASP A 92 -17.18 5.89 -0.73
CA ASP A 92 -18.16 5.78 0.35
C ASP A 92 -19.40 4.99 -0.10
N LYS A 93 -19.81 5.15 -1.37
CA LYS A 93 -20.89 4.33 -1.96
C LYS A 93 -20.48 2.87 -2.08
N ALA A 94 -19.26 2.58 -2.54
CA ALA A 94 -18.74 1.21 -2.59
C ALA A 94 -18.72 0.54 -1.22
N VAL A 95 -18.22 1.25 -0.18
CA VAL A 95 -18.20 0.75 1.21
C VAL A 95 -19.60 0.57 1.78
N ALA A 96 -20.56 1.44 1.45
CA ALA A 96 -21.93 1.31 1.91
C ALA A 96 -22.62 0.05 1.34
N ILE A 97 -22.27 -0.35 0.12
CA ILE A 97 -22.79 -1.57 -0.53
C ILE A 97 -22.08 -2.82 0.00
N ASP A 98 -20.73 -2.81 0.03
CA ASP A 98 -19.93 -3.94 0.52
C ASP A 98 -18.74 -3.49 1.38
N PRO A 99 -18.98 -3.30 2.67
CA PRO A 99 -17.91 -2.88 3.60
C PRO A 99 -16.79 -3.92 3.71
N LYS A 100 -17.12 -5.21 3.53
CA LYS A 100 -16.17 -6.32 3.67
C LYS A 100 -15.03 -6.22 2.64
N ILE A 101 -15.37 -5.82 1.42
CA ILE A 101 -14.41 -5.70 0.31
C ILE A 101 -13.68 -4.35 0.35
N HIS A 102 -14.38 -3.25 0.65
CA HIS A 102 -13.87 -1.91 0.35
C HIS A 102 -13.33 -1.12 1.55
N LEU A 103 -13.61 -1.53 2.81
CA LEU A 103 -13.09 -0.82 3.99
C LEU A 103 -11.56 -0.78 4.04
N GLY A 104 -10.89 -1.90 3.73
CA GLY A 104 -9.42 -1.96 3.72
C GLY A 104 -8.80 -1.01 2.72
N TYR A 105 -9.34 -0.96 1.50
CA TYR A 105 -8.89 -0.04 0.46
C TYR A 105 -9.13 1.41 0.87
N ARG A 106 -10.34 1.77 1.32
CA ARG A 106 -10.65 3.15 1.73
C ARG A 106 -9.78 3.58 2.91
N GLY A 107 -9.57 2.72 3.91
CA GLY A 107 -8.71 2.99 5.06
C GLY A 107 -7.26 3.23 4.64
N TRP A 108 -6.71 2.39 3.75
CA TRP A 108 -5.38 2.61 3.20
C TRP A 108 -5.28 3.91 2.40
N CYS A 109 -6.26 4.24 1.56
CA CYS A 109 -6.26 5.49 0.80
C CYS A 109 -6.29 6.72 1.73
N LYS A 110 -7.10 6.69 2.80
CA LYS A 110 -7.12 7.75 3.82
C LYS A 110 -5.76 7.94 4.47
N TYR A 111 -5.07 6.85 4.81
CA TYR A 111 -3.71 6.88 5.35
C TYR A 111 -2.71 7.43 4.33
N GLN A 112 -2.65 6.83 3.15
CA GLN A 112 -1.57 7.03 2.18
C GLN A 112 -1.69 8.35 1.42
N PHE A 113 -2.89 8.72 0.98
CA PHE A 113 -3.12 9.88 0.12
C PHE A 113 -3.59 11.11 0.89
N LEU A 114 -4.53 10.93 1.82
CA LEU A 114 -5.18 12.05 2.50
C LEU A 114 -4.53 12.41 3.85
N ARG A 115 -3.70 11.52 4.41
CA ARG A 115 -3.17 11.64 5.77
C ARG A 115 -4.28 11.77 6.84
N ASP A 116 -5.48 11.27 6.51
CA ASP A 116 -6.59 11.14 7.46
C ASP A 116 -6.38 9.89 8.33
N TYR A 117 -5.46 10.01 9.28
CA TYR A 117 -5.07 8.90 10.16
C TYR A 117 -6.21 8.40 11.03
N LYS A 118 -7.10 9.32 11.50
CA LYS A 118 -8.27 8.94 12.32
C LYS A 118 -9.27 8.15 11.49
N GLY A 119 -9.61 8.64 10.31
CA GLY A 119 -10.51 7.95 9.39
C GLY A 119 -9.97 6.61 8.89
N ALA A 120 -8.65 6.50 8.68
CA ALA A 120 -7.99 5.24 8.34
C ALA A 120 -8.11 4.21 9.47
N ILE A 121 -7.86 4.62 10.72
CA ILE A 121 -8.02 3.76 11.90
C ILE A 121 -9.47 3.27 12.01
N GLN A 122 -10.45 4.15 11.84
CA GLN A 122 -11.87 3.78 11.91
C GLN A 122 -12.25 2.72 10.87
N ASP A 123 -11.80 2.87 9.63
CA ASP A 123 -12.08 1.91 8.56
C ASP A 123 -11.43 0.55 8.84
N ILE A 124 -10.16 0.55 9.27
CA ILE A 124 -9.44 -0.70 9.55
C ILE A 124 -10.02 -1.40 10.80
N GLU A 125 -10.39 -0.66 11.84
CA GLU A 125 -11.04 -1.23 13.03
C GLU A 125 -12.47 -1.74 12.73
N ALA A 126 -13.17 -1.13 11.77
CA ALA A 126 -14.44 -1.67 11.28
C ALA A 126 -14.23 -2.98 10.52
N LEU A 127 -13.15 -3.07 9.73
CA LEU A 127 -12.79 -4.30 9.02
C LEU A 127 -12.36 -5.42 10.00
N GLU A 128 -11.63 -5.09 11.08
CA GLU A 128 -11.26 -6.05 12.12
C GLU A 128 -12.49 -6.72 12.77
N LYS A 129 -13.58 -5.98 12.93
CA LYS A 129 -14.85 -6.53 13.46
C LYS A 129 -15.51 -7.52 12.49
N ILE A 130 -15.28 -7.34 11.18
CA ILE A 130 -15.79 -8.25 10.15
C ILE A 130 -14.93 -9.52 10.07
N TYR A 131 -13.61 -9.38 10.29
CA TYR A 131 -12.63 -10.47 10.23
C TYR A 131 -11.93 -10.71 11.58
N PRO A 132 -12.62 -11.26 12.59
CA PRO A 132 -12.08 -11.42 13.95
C PRO A 132 -10.89 -12.40 14.01
N THR A 133 -10.69 -13.23 13.00
CA THR A 133 -9.56 -14.19 12.90
C THR A 133 -8.23 -13.52 12.54
N GLY A 134 -8.25 -12.23 12.20
CA GLY A 134 -7.07 -11.39 12.27
C GLY A 134 -6.24 -11.19 11.03
N TYR A 135 -6.56 -11.75 9.85
CA TYR A 135 -5.93 -11.37 8.60
C TYR A 135 -6.81 -10.38 7.83
N LEU A 136 -6.32 -9.17 7.59
CA LEU A 136 -7.07 -8.09 6.94
C LEU A 136 -6.66 -7.85 5.48
N GLY A 137 -5.58 -8.49 5.03
CA GLY A 137 -5.00 -8.24 3.72
C GLY A 137 -3.97 -7.12 3.72
N TYR A 138 -3.48 -6.81 2.52
CA TYR A 138 -2.46 -5.79 2.28
C TYR A 138 -3.06 -4.50 1.72
N SER A 139 -2.30 -3.42 1.86
CA SER A 139 -2.50 -2.17 1.12
C SER A 139 -2.51 -2.44 -0.40
N ALA A 140 -3.23 -1.63 -1.18
CA ALA A 140 -3.38 -1.87 -2.62
C ALA A 140 -2.06 -1.80 -3.41
N ASN A 141 -1.03 -1.11 -2.88
CA ASN A 141 0.33 -1.11 -3.43
C ASN A 141 1.21 -2.27 -2.92
N GLY A 142 0.70 -3.11 -2.01
CA GLY A 142 1.39 -4.28 -1.46
C GLY A 142 2.44 -3.97 -0.38
N ASP A 143 2.67 -2.70 -0.01
CA ASP A 143 3.77 -2.32 0.88
C ASP A 143 3.55 -2.69 2.35
N TYR A 144 2.29 -2.71 2.80
CA TYR A 144 1.93 -2.91 4.20
C TYR A 144 0.73 -3.84 4.37
N GLU A 145 0.82 -4.72 5.32
CA GLU A 145 -0.36 -5.36 5.90
C GLU A 145 -1.19 -4.29 6.64
N LEU A 146 -2.52 -4.37 6.61
CA LEU A 146 -3.39 -3.29 7.07
C LEU A 146 -3.26 -2.96 8.58
N HIS A 147 -2.90 -3.93 9.42
CA HIS A 147 -2.60 -3.63 10.84
C HIS A 147 -1.32 -2.78 10.96
N ILE A 148 -0.30 -3.01 10.11
CA ILE A 148 0.90 -2.17 10.09
C ILE A 148 0.54 -0.75 9.63
N ALA A 149 -0.30 -0.61 8.61
CA ALA A 149 -0.81 0.70 8.17
C ALA A 149 -1.56 1.41 9.32
N LYS A 150 -2.42 0.69 10.08
CA LYS A 150 -3.08 1.22 11.27
C LYS A 150 -2.08 1.65 12.35
N ALA A 151 -1.05 0.86 12.58
CA ALA A 151 0.00 1.21 13.55
C ALA A 151 0.73 2.50 13.18
N MET A 152 1.02 2.71 11.89
CA MET A 152 1.61 3.95 11.41
C MET A 152 0.68 5.15 11.59
N CYS A 153 -0.64 4.96 11.44
CA CYS A 153 -1.63 6.00 11.78
C CYS A 153 -1.55 6.37 13.27
N TYR A 154 -1.48 5.39 14.18
CA TYR A 154 -1.28 5.67 15.60
C TYR A 154 0.05 6.37 15.88
N SER A 155 1.13 5.97 15.22
CA SER A 155 2.43 6.63 15.33
C SER A 155 2.34 8.10 14.90
N ALA A 156 1.69 8.40 13.77
CA ALA A 156 1.47 9.76 13.28
C ALA A 156 0.65 10.64 14.24
N LEU A 157 -0.29 10.03 14.97
CA LEU A 157 -1.11 10.71 16.00
C LEU A 157 -0.41 10.80 17.37
N GLY A 158 0.90 10.49 17.46
CA GLY A 158 1.66 10.54 18.70
C GLY A 158 1.47 9.34 19.64
N GLN A 159 0.61 8.37 19.30
CA GLN A 159 0.35 7.18 20.11
C GLN A 159 1.40 6.08 19.85
N LYS A 160 2.68 6.43 20.06
CA LYS A 160 3.85 5.62 19.68
C LYS A 160 3.87 4.23 20.34
N GLU A 161 3.49 4.12 21.62
CA GLU A 161 3.47 2.83 22.32
C GLU A 161 2.43 1.87 21.72
N LYS A 162 1.26 2.41 21.35
CA LYS A 162 0.21 1.62 20.69
C LYS A 162 0.68 1.15 19.32
N ALA A 163 1.35 2.00 18.54
CA ALA A 163 1.94 1.64 17.27
C ALA A 163 2.96 0.51 17.43
N ILE A 164 3.90 0.63 18.39
CA ILE A 164 4.90 -0.40 18.70
C ILE A 164 4.22 -1.74 19.03
N SER A 165 3.22 -1.71 19.92
CA SER A 165 2.51 -2.93 20.33
C SER A 165 1.87 -3.65 19.14
N ILE A 166 1.23 -2.90 18.22
CA ILE A 166 0.59 -3.48 17.03
C ILE A 166 1.65 -4.08 16.09
N ILE A 167 2.72 -3.32 15.76
CA ILE A 167 3.76 -3.82 14.84
C ILE A 167 4.45 -5.06 15.42
N GLN A 168 4.82 -5.04 16.69
CA GLN A 168 5.44 -6.18 17.34
C GLN A 168 4.49 -7.39 17.38
N GLY A 169 3.21 -7.17 17.66
CA GLY A 169 2.20 -8.21 17.63
C GLY A 169 2.08 -8.88 16.26
N GLN A 170 2.13 -8.10 15.18
CA GLN A 170 2.12 -8.66 13.81
C GLN A 170 3.42 -9.41 13.50
N LEU A 171 4.58 -8.81 13.77
CA LEU A 171 5.88 -9.44 13.52
C LEU A 171 6.12 -10.72 14.34
N ALA A 172 5.39 -10.94 15.43
CA ALA A 172 5.46 -12.16 16.24
C ALA A 172 4.59 -13.31 15.70
N LYS A 173 3.67 -13.05 14.78
CA LYS A 173 2.83 -14.09 14.17
C LYS A 173 3.66 -14.94 13.20
N LYS A 174 3.51 -16.26 13.26
CA LYS A 174 4.24 -17.21 12.39
C LYS A 174 3.86 -17.10 10.91
N ASP A 175 2.65 -16.68 10.65
CA ASP A 175 2.04 -16.55 9.32
C ASP A 175 2.10 -15.12 8.77
N HIS A 176 2.73 -14.19 9.50
CA HIS A 176 2.93 -12.83 9.01
C HIS A 176 4.05 -12.78 7.97
N ASN A 177 3.69 -12.37 6.76
CA ASN A 177 4.68 -12.03 5.74
C ASN A 177 5.25 -10.65 6.04
N ILE A 178 6.52 -10.57 6.36
CA ILE A 178 7.22 -9.32 6.66
C ILE A 178 7.15 -8.40 5.43
N GLY A 179 6.53 -7.24 5.60
CA GLY A 179 6.41 -6.22 4.56
C GLY A 179 7.75 -5.52 4.27
N LEU A 180 7.78 -4.77 3.17
CA LEU A 180 9.00 -4.10 2.69
C LEU A 180 9.63 -3.17 3.72
N TYR A 181 8.83 -2.60 4.65
CA TYR A 181 9.26 -1.54 5.55
C TYR A 181 8.87 -1.76 7.02
N ASP A 182 8.39 -2.94 7.42
CA ASP A 182 7.82 -3.17 8.75
C ASP A 182 8.84 -2.90 9.87
N TYR A 183 10.06 -3.46 9.77
CA TYR A 183 11.11 -3.21 10.75
C TYR A 183 11.60 -1.77 10.72
N TYR A 184 11.64 -1.13 9.54
CA TYR A 184 11.99 0.27 9.42
C TYR A 184 11.01 1.16 10.19
N GLN A 185 9.71 0.97 9.99
CA GLN A 185 8.68 1.76 10.67
C GLN A 185 8.71 1.56 12.19
N LEU A 186 8.96 0.33 12.64
CA LEU A 186 9.17 0.04 14.07
C LEU A 186 10.43 0.73 14.58
N GLY A 187 11.52 0.67 13.82
CA GLY A 187 12.79 1.34 14.15
C GLY A 187 12.64 2.85 14.28
N VAL A 188 11.95 3.50 13.33
CA VAL A 188 11.68 4.95 13.37
C VAL A 188 10.81 5.30 14.58
N THR A 189 9.77 4.50 14.88
CA THR A 189 8.90 4.72 16.05
C THR A 189 9.71 4.65 17.36
N TYR A 190 10.63 3.70 17.49
CA TYR A 190 11.55 3.64 18.63
C TYR A 190 12.54 4.81 18.67
N PHE A 191 13.05 5.23 17.50
CA PHE A 191 13.94 6.38 17.38
C PHE A 191 13.28 7.67 17.91
N GLU A 192 12.04 7.92 17.54
CA GLU A 192 11.25 9.09 17.97
C GLU A 192 10.98 9.11 19.49
N LEU A 193 11.01 7.93 20.14
CA LEU A 193 10.94 7.80 21.60
C LEU A 193 12.30 7.84 22.29
N GLY A 194 13.40 8.11 21.56
CA GLY A 194 14.76 8.10 22.12
C GLY A 194 15.28 6.71 22.47
N ARG A 195 14.58 5.64 22.09
CA ARG A 195 14.97 4.24 22.38
C ARG A 195 15.96 3.71 21.36
N TYR A 196 17.11 4.35 21.25
CA TYR A 196 18.07 4.17 20.15
C TYR A 196 18.63 2.74 20.01
N ASN A 197 18.77 1.96 21.11
CA ASN A 197 19.17 0.55 21.01
C ASN A 197 18.13 -0.27 20.25
N LYS A 198 16.84 -0.14 20.65
CA LYS A 198 15.73 -0.84 19.96
C LYS A 198 15.57 -0.37 18.53
N ALA A 199 15.79 0.93 18.26
CA ALA A 199 15.76 1.47 16.92
C ALA A 199 16.82 0.80 16.03
N LEU A 200 18.08 0.74 16.49
CA LEU A 200 19.18 0.09 15.75
C LEU A 200 18.91 -1.38 15.49
N ASP A 201 18.45 -2.14 16.50
CA ASP A 201 18.11 -3.56 16.33
C ASP A 201 17.10 -3.78 15.20
N ASN A 202 16.12 -2.88 15.09
CA ASN A 202 15.12 -2.96 14.02
C ASN A 202 15.66 -2.49 12.67
N PHE A 203 16.50 -1.46 12.62
CA PHE A 203 17.17 -1.05 11.39
C PHE A 203 18.13 -2.13 10.88
N GLU A 204 18.79 -2.89 11.76
CA GLU A 204 19.61 -4.04 11.36
C GLU A 204 18.76 -5.20 10.80
N LYS A 205 17.62 -5.50 11.41
CA LYS A 205 16.66 -6.48 10.87
C LYS A 205 16.16 -6.03 9.50
N GLN A 206 15.81 -4.75 9.36
CA GLN A 206 15.41 -4.17 8.09
C GLN A 206 16.50 -4.31 7.02
N ALA A 207 17.76 -4.02 7.37
CA ALA A 207 18.89 -4.12 6.44
C ALA A 207 19.11 -5.56 5.92
N LYS A 208 18.84 -6.58 6.75
CA LYS A 208 18.91 -7.99 6.36
C LYS A 208 17.78 -8.41 5.41
N HIS A 209 16.63 -7.78 5.53
CA HIS A 209 15.45 -8.07 4.72
C HIS A 209 15.45 -7.26 3.41
N ASN A 210 15.56 -5.95 3.53
CA ASN A 210 15.62 -4.99 2.44
C ASN A 210 16.31 -3.72 2.94
N ASN A 211 17.47 -3.36 2.38
CA ASN A 211 18.20 -2.17 2.81
C ASN A 211 18.09 -1.04 1.80
N PHE A 212 17.81 0.17 2.29
CA PHE A 212 17.56 1.35 1.49
C PHE A 212 18.02 2.63 2.21
N ALA A 213 18.08 3.74 1.48
CA ALA A 213 18.70 4.99 1.92
C ALA A 213 18.16 5.51 3.26
N GLU A 214 16.83 5.47 3.45
CA GLU A 214 16.19 5.95 4.68
C GLU A 214 16.56 5.11 5.89
N ASN A 215 16.69 3.78 5.73
CA ASN A 215 17.13 2.90 6.80
C ASN A 215 18.58 3.20 7.22
N ILE A 216 19.47 3.40 6.25
CA ILE A 216 20.87 3.74 6.48
C ILE A 216 20.98 5.14 7.12
N PHE A 217 20.19 6.11 6.68
CA PHE A 217 20.13 7.45 7.24
C PHE A 217 19.80 7.44 8.73
N TYR A 218 18.77 6.68 9.16
CA TYR A 218 18.44 6.62 10.59
C TYR A 218 19.51 5.92 11.41
N LYS A 219 20.23 4.93 10.86
CA LYS A 219 21.42 4.34 11.50
C LYS A 219 22.52 5.39 11.69
N ALA A 220 22.81 6.18 10.66
CA ALA A 220 23.78 7.29 10.74
C ALA A 220 23.35 8.34 11.78
N LYS A 221 22.06 8.69 11.81
CA LYS A 221 21.48 9.64 12.76
C LYS A 221 21.62 9.17 14.21
N VAL A 222 21.40 7.88 14.48
CA VAL A 222 21.65 7.30 15.82
C VAL A 222 23.12 7.35 16.18
N SER A 223 24.04 7.03 15.23
CA SER A 223 25.48 7.10 15.46
C SER A 223 25.91 8.51 15.81
N LYS A 224 25.46 9.53 15.08
CA LYS A 224 25.71 10.95 15.36
C LYS A 224 25.24 11.37 16.76
N ILE A 225 23.98 11.02 17.12
CA ILE A 225 23.43 11.32 18.46
C ILE A 225 24.26 10.70 19.59
N ARG A 226 24.89 9.55 19.32
CA ARG A 226 25.75 8.85 20.29
C ARG A 226 27.22 9.27 20.26
N ASN A 227 27.54 10.35 19.56
CA ASN A 227 28.92 10.82 19.35
C ASN A 227 29.85 9.74 18.76
N LYS A 228 29.31 8.84 17.91
CA LYS A 228 30.07 7.86 17.14
C LYS A 228 30.27 8.35 15.72
N ASP A 229 31.27 7.78 15.03
CA ASP A 229 31.46 8.04 13.61
C ASP A 229 30.19 7.63 12.83
N TYR A 230 29.72 8.51 12.00
CA TYR A 230 28.50 8.35 11.17
C TYR A 230 28.74 8.69 9.69
N LEU A 231 29.93 9.20 9.33
CA LEU A 231 30.20 9.72 7.98
C LEU A 231 30.13 8.62 6.93
N ASP A 232 30.62 7.44 7.21
CA ASP A 232 30.53 6.30 6.27
C ASP A 232 29.07 5.91 6.04
N LEU A 233 28.26 5.89 7.09
CA LEU A 233 26.83 5.61 6.95
C LEU A 233 26.09 6.72 6.20
N LYS A 234 26.43 8.00 6.43
CA LYS A 234 25.89 9.13 5.68
C LYS A 234 26.20 9.00 4.18
N ASN A 235 27.47 8.74 3.85
CA ASN A 235 27.92 8.56 2.47
C ASN A 235 27.24 7.36 1.80
N LEU A 236 27.09 6.25 2.53
CA LEU A 236 26.36 5.08 2.05
C LEU A 236 24.87 5.38 1.80
N ALA A 237 24.23 6.17 2.68
CA ALA A 237 22.85 6.59 2.50
C ALA A 237 22.68 7.47 1.25
N LEU A 238 23.60 8.44 1.01
CA LEU A 238 23.62 9.27 -0.19
C LEU A 238 23.77 8.40 -1.46
N LYS A 239 24.75 7.51 -1.45
CA LYS A 239 24.98 6.57 -2.58
C LYS A 239 23.73 5.73 -2.86
N SER A 240 23.14 5.15 -1.82
CA SER A 240 21.92 4.33 -1.96
C SER A 240 20.75 5.15 -2.51
N TYR A 241 20.61 6.40 -2.06
CA TYR A 241 19.59 7.32 -2.57
C TYR A 241 19.78 7.61 -4.05
N ASP A 242 21.01 7.95 -4.47
CA ASP A 242 21.37 8.29 -5.85
C ASP A 242 21.25 7.06 -6.79
N GLU A 243 21.47 5.85 -6.28
CA GLU A 243 21.19 4.58 -6.98
C GLU A 243 19.69 4.25 -7.04
N GLY A 244 18.84 5.06 -6.43
CA GLY A 244 17.41 4.84 -6.39
C GLY A 244 16.95 3.75 -5.42
N LYS A 245 17.80 3.26 -4.52
CA LYS A 245 17.46 2.36 -3.42
C LYS A 245 16.83 3.15 -2.26
N THR A 246 15.58 3.51 -2.41
CA THR A 246 14.82 4.38 -1.51
C THR A 246 13.35 4.00 -1.54
N MET A 247 12.59 4.38 -0.52
CA MET A 247 11.14 4.19 -0.51
C MET A 247 10.51 4.94 -1.68
N LYS A 248 9.71 4.24 -2.49
CA LYS A 248 9.07 4.79 -3.69
C LYS A 248 7.60 4.42 -3.73
N ASP A 249 6.81 5.40 -4.15
CA ASP A 249 5.43 5.22 -4.55
C ASP A 249 5.18 6.08 -5.80
N GLY A 250 4.33 5.60 -6.71
CA GLY A 250 4.10 6.26 -8.00
C GLY A 250 3.23 7.52 -7.90
N TYR A 251 2.50 7.73 -6.80
CA TYR A 251 1.49 8.77 -6.68
C TYR A 251 1.64 9.66 -5.45
N THR A 252 2.33 9.18 -4.40
CA THR A 252 2.44 9.88 -3.12
C THR A 252 3.75 9.56 -2.42
N HIS A 253 3.96 10.14 -1.25
CA HIS A 253 5.14 9.89 -0.43
C HIS A 253 4.82 8.93 0.71
N HIS A 254 5.71 7.97 0.96
CA HIS A 254 5.63 7.11 2.12
C HIS A 254 5.72 7.90 3.43
N PHE A 255 5.07 7.39 4.46
CA PHE A 255 5.28 7.85 5.82
C PHE A 255 6.74 7.57 6.24
N ASN A 256 7.36 8.54 6.91
CA ASN A 256 8.78 8.50 7.28
C ASN A 256 9.76 8.44 6.08
N LYS A 257 9.37 8.92 4.90
CA LYS A 257 10.27 9.16 3.78
C LYS A 257 11.38 10.13 4.19
N VAL A 258 12.60 9.85 3.76
CA VAL A 258 13.76 10.76 3.89
C VAL A 258 14.18 11.22 2.50
N TYR A 259 14.49 12.50 2.39
CA TYR A 259 14.92 13.11 1.13
C TYR A 259 16.42 13.36 1.13
N ARG A 260 17.01 13.46 -0.07
CA ARG A 260 18.44 13.67 -0.26
C ARG A 260 18.98 14.86 0.52
N ALA A 261 18.21 15.97 0.57
CA ALA A 261 18.58 17.15 1.33
C ALA A 261 18.78 16.84 2.83
N GLN A 262 17.85 16.09 3.43
CA GLN A 262 17.95 15.68 4.84
C GLN A 262 19.17 14.81 5.12
N ILE A 263 19.58 13.95 4.15
CA ILE A 263 20.79 13.16 4.28
C ILE A 263 22.03 14.04 4.21
N ASN A 264 22.03 15.05 3.33
CA ASN A 264 23.13 16.01 3.22
C ASN A 264 23.34 16.84 4.49
N GLU A 265 22.24 17.24 5.16
CA GLU A 265 22.25 18.04 6.39
C GLU A 265 22.67 17.22 7.64
N LEU A 266 22.69 15.91 7.56
CA LEU A 266 23.16 15.06 8.65
C LEU A 266 24.65 15.27 8.92
#